data_130fe8dd309d14e496267d6aed2b17d7
#
_entry.id   130fe8dd309d14e496267d6aed2b17d7
#
_cell.length_a   1.000
_cell.length_b   1.000
_cell.length_c   1.000
_cell.angle_alpha   90.00
_cell.angle_beta   90.00
_cell.angle_gamma   90.00
#
_symmetry.space_group_name_H-M   'P 1'
#
loop_
_entity.id
_entity.type
_entity.pdbx_description
1 polymer ?
#
loop_
_entity_poly.entity_id
_entity_poly.type
_entity_poly.pdbx_seq_one_letter_code
_entity_poly.pdbx_strand_id
1 'polypeptide(L)'
;MTLITFTSDFGLSDHYVAQCKARILAEHPEAHIIDISHQIRPFDLAHLAHTVGSVFQDFPEGTIHLIGGEASAASSQDYLLAEVEKHFFVVPDSGILSLISERIPGHSIKLSIKKNAYREVPALVGKL
;
A
#
# COMPACT_ATOMS: atom_id res chain seq x y z
N MET A 1 6.05 14.52 10.70
CA MET A 1 4.72 13.89 10.57
C MET A 1 4.76 12.92 9.40
N THR A 2 4.28 11.71 9.62
CA THR A 2 4.26 10.70 8.56
C THR A 2 2.85 10.59 8.00
N LEU A 3 2.70 10.80 6.71
CA LEU A 3 1.43 10.68 6.02
C LEU A 3 1.40 9.36 5.25
N ILE A 4 0.40 8.55 5.54
CA ILE A 4 0.23 7.23 4.93
C ILE A 4 -1.15 7.18 4.28
N THR A 5 -1.22 6.82 3.01
CA THR A 5 -2.50 6.49 2.39
C THR A 5 -2.69 4.97 2.43
N PHE A 6 -3.93 4.52 2.49
CA PHE A 6 -4.23 3.10 2.59
C PHE A 6 -5.30 2.75 1.57
N THR A 7 -5.00 1.78 0.72
CA THR A 7 -5.90 1.30 -0.32
C THR A 7 -5.92 -0.22 -0.26
N SER A 8 -7.10 -0.82 -0.31
CA SER A 8 -7.23 -2.28 -0.26
C SER A 8 -8.56 -2.75 -0.81
N ASP A 9 -8.72 -4.06 -0.88
CA ASP A 9 -9.99 -4.71 -1.19
C ASP A 9 -10.64 -5.36 0.03
N PHE A 10 -10.23 -4.96 1.24
CA PHE A 10 -10.76 -5.57 2.47
C PHE A 10 -12.23 -5.27 2.70
N GLY A 11 -12.78 -4.23 2.07
CA GLY A 11 -14.13 -3.77 2.32
C GLY A 11 -14.23 -2.97 3.61
N LEU A 12 -15.45 -2.58 3.93
CA LEU A 12 -15.72 -1.72 5.08
C LEU A 12 -16.49 -2.43 6.20
N SER A 13 -16.92 -3.67 5.96
CA SER A 13 -17.78 -4.37 6.92
C SER A 13 -17.01 -5.16 7.98
N ASP A 14 -15.75 -5.52 7.70
CA ASP A 14 -14.95 -6.32 8.61
C ASP A 14 -13.92 -5.46 9.33
N HIS A 15 -13.20 -6.10 10.24
CA HIS A 15 -12.27 -5.43 11.15
C HIS A 15 -10.85 -5.25 10.56
N TYR A 16 -10.60 -5.74 9.35
CA TYR A 16 -9.22 -5.79 8.82
C TYR A 16 -8.57 -4.42 8.65
N VAL A 17 -9.32 -3.45 8.15
CA VAL A 17 -8.80 -2.09 7.98
C VAL A 17 -8.42 -1.49 9.33
N ALA A 18 -9.31 -1.61 10.31
CA ALA A 18 -9.05 -1.09 11.64
C ALA A 18 -7.84 -1.78 12.29
N GLN A 19 -7.72 -3.10 12.10
CA GLN A 19 -6.60 -3.86 12.64
C GLN A 19 -5.27 -3.40 12.05
N CYS A 20 -5.23 -3.18 10.74
CA CYS A 20 -4.02 -2.67 10.09
C CYS A 20 -3.66 -1.29 10.61
N LYS A 21 -4.64 -0.40 10.70
CA LYS A 21 -4.40 0.95 11.22
C LYS A 21 -3.90 0.92 12.66
N ALA A 22 -4.48 0.07 13.49
CA ALA A 22 -4.07 -0.04 14.88
C ALA A 22 -2.60 -0.47 14.99
N ARG A 23 -2.17 -1.40 14.16
CA ARG A 23 -0.78 -1.86 14.15
C ARG A 23 0.19 -0.79 13.67
N ILE A 24 -0.21 -0.03 12.65
CA ILE A 24 0.60 1.09 12.17
C ILE A 24 0.77 2.12 13.28
N LEU A 25 -0.33 2.48 13.95
CA LEU A 25 -0.31 3.48 15.00
C LEU A 25 0.45 3.00 16.24
N ALA A 26 0.49 1.70 16.50
CA ALA A 26 1.31 1.16 17.59
C ALA A 26 2.80 1.38 17.35
N GLU A 27 3.23 1.28 16.07
CA GLU A 27 4.64 1.50 15.69
C GLU A 27 4.95 2.98 15.48
N HIS A 28 3.97 3.74 14.96
CA HIS A 28 4.11 5.16 14.63
C HIS A 28 2.90 5.95 15.13
N PRO A 29 2.88 6.31 16.41
CA PRO A 29 1.71 7.03 16.97
C PRO A 29 1.41 8.35 16.29
N GLU A 30 2.43 9.00 15.69
CA GLU A 30 2.22 10.28 15.01
C GLU A 30 1.82 10.14 13.54
N ALA A 31 1.61 8.94 13.04
CA ALA A 31 1.22 8.74 11.65
C ALA A 31 -0.20 9.24 11.40
N HIS A 32 -0.40 9.86 10.25
CA HIS A 32 -1.73 10.23 9.76
C HIS A 32 -2.09 9.27 8.63
N ILE A 33 -3.17 8.53 8.81
CA ILE A 33 -3.59 7.51 7.85
C ILE A 33 -4.84 7.99 7.14
N ILE A 34 -4.75 8.10 5.82
CA ILE A 34 -5.86 8.53 4.97
C ILE A 34 -6.25 7.35 4.08
N ASP A 35 -7.52 6.97 4.13
CA ASP A 35 -8.02 5.92 3.26
C ASP A 35 -8.32 6.49 1.88
N ILE A 36 -7.78 5.84 0.85
CA ILE A 36 -8.18 6.16 -0.52
C ILE A 36 -9.43 5.36 -0.86
N SER A 37 -9.37 4.04 -0.71
CA SER A 37 -10.53 3.18 -0.90
C SER A 37 -10.23 1.81 -0.33
N HIS A 38 -11.23 1.16 0.26
CA HIS A 38 -11.16 -0.24 0.67
C HIS A 38 -12.20 -1.07 -0.06
N GLN A 39 -12.77 -0.51 -1.13
CA GLN A 39 -13.78 -1.17 -1.95
C GLN A 39 -13.25 -1.46 -3.36
N ILE A 40 -11.94 -1.69 -3.46
CA ILE A 40 -11.36 -2.17 -4.71
C ILE A 40 -11.93 -3.56 -4.99
N ARG A 41 -12.31 -3.80 -6.23
CA ARG A 41 -12.83 -5.12 -6.62
C ARG A 41 -11.74 -6.17 -6.46
N PRO A 42 -12.05 -7.31 -5.80
CA PRO A 42 -11.07 -8.38 -5.62
C PRO A 42 -10.46 -8.82 -6.95
N PHE A 43 -9.14 -9.03 -6.96
CA PHE A 43 -8.38 -9.49 -8.12
C PHE A 43 -8.42 -8.54 -9.33
N ASP A 44 -8.80 -7.28 -9.12
CA ASP A 44 -8.89 -6.29 -10.20
C ASP A 44 -7.74 -5.29 -10.09
N LEU A 45 -6.58 -5.66 -10.66
CA LEU A 45 -5.40 -4.80 -10.64
C LEU A 45 -5.62 -3.48 -11.41
N ALA A 46 -6.40 -3.52 -12.47
CA ALA A 46 -6.69 -2.31 -13.25
C ALA A 46 -7.48 -1.30 -12.43
N HIS A 47 -8.47 -1.77 -11.68
CA HIS A 47 -9.25 -0.91 -10.79
C HIS A 47 -8.36 -0.30 -9.70
N LEU A 48 -7.53 -1.14 -9.09
CA LEU A 48 -6.60 -0.70 -8.05
C LEU A 48 -5.63 0.35 -8.57
N ALA A 49 -5.00 0.09 -9.72
CA ALA A 49 -4.04 1.01 -10.32
C ALA A 49 -4.67 2.33 -10.72
N HIS A 50 -5.87 2.30 -11.29
CA HIS A 50 -6.60 3.50 -11.66
C HIS A 50 -6.92 4.34 -10.42
N THR A 51 -7.38 3.70 -9.37
CA THR A 51 -7.77 4.40 -8.14
C THR A 51 -6.57 5.11 -7.51
N VAL A 52 -5.48 4.40 -7.31
CA VAL A 52 -4.28 4.97 -6.69
C VAL A 52 -3.60 5.96 -7.63
N GLY A 53 -3.47 5.59 -8.91
CA GLY A 53 -2.81 6.43 -9.92
C GLY A 53 -3.50 7.76 -10.12
N SER A 54 -4.81 7.83 -9.88
CA SER A 54 -5.57 9.06 -10.07
C SER A 54 -5.33 10.09 -8.98
N VAL A 55 -4.87 9.68 -7.79
CA VAL A 55 -4.81 10.60 -6.64
C VAL A 55 -3.44 10.68 -5.96
N PHE A 56 -2.51 9.74 -6.23
CA PHE A 56 -1.31 9.69 -5.38
C PHE A 56 -0.48 10.98 -5.46
N GLN A 57 -0.46 11.64 -6.61
CA GLN A 57 0.32 12.87 -6.78
C GLN A 57 -0.34 14.09 -6.14
N ASP A 58 -1.60 13.98 -5.74
CA ASP A 58 -2.27 15.04 -5.01
C ASP A 58 -1.78 15.14 -3.57
N PHE A 59 -1.15 14.09 -3.06
CA PHE A 59 -0.58 14.09 -1.72
C PHE A 59 0.83 14.71 -1.73
N PRO A 60 1.28 15.22 -0.59
CA PRO A 60 2.62 15.80 -0.51
C PRO A 60 3.71 14.78 -0.85
N GLU A 61 4.82 15.27 -1.39
CA GLU A 61 5.99 14.43 -1.61
C GLU A 61 6.43 13.78 -0.30
N GLY A 62 6.90 12.55 -0.37
CA GLY A 62 7.28 11.78 0.80
C GLY A 62 6.14 10.98 1.41
N THR A 63 4.91 11.11 0.88
CA THR A 63 3.79 10.30 1.34
C THR A 63 4.05 8.82 1.06
N ILE A 64 3.67 7.98 2.02
CA ILE A 64 3.78 6.53 1.89
C ILE A 64 2.40 5.99 1.47
N HIS A 65 2.37 5.31 0.32
CA HIS A 65 1.14 4.72 -0.19
C HIS A 65 1.17 3.22 0.08
N LEU A 66 0.36 2.78 1.04
CA LEU A 66 0.25 1.38 1.42
C LEU A 66 -0.91 0.76 0.65
N ILE A 67 -0.61 -0.30 -0.08
CA ILE A 67 -1.60 -1.04 -0.85
C ILE A 67 -1.63 -2.47 -0.34
N GLY A 68 -2.81 -2.93 0.04
CA GLY A 68 -2.98 -4.27 0.59
C GLY A 68 -4.14 -5.00 -0.04
N GLY A 69 -4.30 -6.27 0.36
CA GLY A 69 -5.45 -7.07 -0.03
C GLY A 69 -5.16 -8.04 -1.18
N GLU A 70 -6.18 -8.80 -1.53
CA GLU A 70 -6.06 -9.88 -2.51
C GLU A 70 -6.02 -9.38 -3.94
N ALA A 71 -6.59 -8.21 -4.23
CA ALA A 71 -6.56 -7.64 -5.57
C ALA A 71 -5.12 -7.44 -6.07
N SER A 72 -4.21 -7.18 -5.15
CA SER A 72 -2.81 -6.94 -5.44
C SER A 72 -1.91 -8.13 -5.13
N ALA A 73 -2.43 -9.17 -4.47
CA ALA A 73 -1.61 -10.23 -3.90
C ALA A 73 -1.21 -11.31 -4.90
N ALA A 74 -1.66 -11.28 -6.15
CA ALA A 74 -1.32 -12.27 -7.15
C ALA A 74 -0.95 -13.63 -6.50
N SER A 75 0.02 -14.33 -7.01
CA SER A 75 0.49 -15.57 -6.39
C SER A 75 1.69 -15.35 -5.46
N SER A 76 2.26 -14.16 -5.49
CA SER A 76 3.45 -13.84 -4.71
C SER A 76 3.08 -13.26 -3.36
N GLN A 77 3.86 -13.61 -2.33
CA GLN A 77 3.74 -13.01 -1.01
C GLN A 77 4.83 -11.96 -0.78
N ASP A 78 5.60 -11.64 -1.81
CA ASP A 78 6.62 -10.61 -1.70
C ASP A 78 6.01 -9.24 -1.86
N TYR A 79 6.56 -8.29 -1.12
CA TYR A 79 6.19 -6.88 -1.24
C TYR A 79 7.36 -6.09 -1.78
N LEU A 80 7.05 -4.98 -2.40
CA LEU A 80 8.04 -4.00 -2.82
C LEU A 80 7.88 -2.73 -2.02
N LEU A 81 8.99 -2.16 -1.61
CA LEU A 81 9.08 -0.78 -1.17
C LEU A 81 9.77 -0.03 -2.29
N ALA A 82 9.08 0.89 -2.91
CA ALA A 82 9.60 1.60 -4.07
C ALA A 82 9.38 3.10 -3.94
N GLU A 83 10.32 3.87 -4.47
CA GLU A 83 10.18 5.31 -4.60
C GLU A 83 9.88 5.65 -6.04
N VAL A 84 8.75 6.31 -6.30
CA VAL A 84 8.32 6.74 -7.62
C VAL A 84 7.85 8.19 -7.51
N GLU A 85 8.44 9.09 -8.30
CA GLU A 85 8.05 10.50 -8.35
C GLU A 85 7.99 11.16 -6.97
N LYS A 86 8.96 10.80 -6.12
CA LYS A 86 9.12 11.32 -4.74
C LYS A 86 8.02 10.86 -3.78
N HIS A 87 7.29 9.82 -4.15
CA HIS A 87 6.35 9.12 -3.27
C HIS A 87 6.87 7.73 -2.99
N PHE A 88 6.48 7.18 -1.85
CA PHE A 88 6.86 5.82 -1.48
C PHE A 88 5.67 4.89 -1.61
N PHE A 89 5.89 3.71 -2.14
CA PHE A 89 4.86 2.69 -2.31
C PHE A 89 5.26 1.43 -1.58
N VAL A 90 4.38 0.90 -0.75
CA VAL A 90 4.52 -0.41 -0.16
C VAL A 90 3.42 -1.26 -0.79
N VAL A 91 3.79 -2.13 -1.71
CA VAL A 91 2.85 -2.84 -2.56
C VAL A 91 3.26 -4.29 -2.72
N PRO A 92 2.31 -5.22 -2.93
CA PRO A 92 2.66 -6.56 -3.36
C PRO A 92 3.38 -6.54 -4.71
N ASP A 93 4.31 -7.47 -4.88
CA ASP A 93 5.08 -7.60 -6.13
C ASP A 93 4.22 -8.28 -7.19
N SER A 94 3.31 -7.53 -7.77
CA SER A 94 2.30 -8.01 -8.71
C SER A 94 2.31 -7.29 -10.04
N GLY A 95 3.29 -6.41 -10.25
CA GLY A 95 3.32 -5.55 -11.44
C GLY A 95 2.47 -4.30 -11.30
N ILE A 96 1.88 -4.06 -10.13
CA ILE A 96 0.98 -2.92 -9.91
C ILE A 96 1.68 -1.57 -10.13
N LEU A 97 2.95 -1.46 -9.78
CA LEU A 97 3.68 -0.19 -9.94
C LEU A 97 3.74 0.28 -11.39
N SER A 98 3.95 -0.64 -12.33
CA SER A 98 4.01 -0.28 -13.74
C SER A 98 2.65 0.15 -14.28
N LEU A 99 1.57 -0.23 -13.63
CA LEU A 99 0.22 0.21 -13.99
C LEU A 99 -0.13 1.55 -13.37
N ILE A 100 0.48 1.89 -12.23
CA ILE A 100 0.26 3.17 -11.56
C ILE A 100 1.04 4.29 -12.23
N SER A 101 2.29 4.03 -12.59
CA SER A 101 3.17 5.03 -13.19
C SER A 101 4.02 4.40 -14.27
N GLU A 102 4.20 5.10 -15.39
CA GLU A 102 5.10 4.69 -16.46
C GLU A 102 6.56 4.95 -16.12
N ARG A 103 6.84 5.69 -15.06
CA ARG A 103 8.20 6.03 -14.68
C ARG A 103 8.85 4.88 -13.94
N ILE A 104 10.14 4.71 -14.18
CA ILE A 104 10.94 3.71 -13.50
C ILE A 104 11.14 4.15 -12.06
N PRO A 105 10.92 3.27 -11.06
CA PRO A 105 11.18 3.61 -9.67
C PRO A 105 12.63 4.04 -9.45
N GLY A 106 12.82 5.11 -8.67
CA GLY A 106 14.16 5.56 -8.31
C GLY A 106 14.90 4.56 -7.47
N HIS A 107 14.19 3.96 -6.52
CA HIS A 107 14.70 2.90 -5.65
C HIS A 107 13.61 1.88 -5.44
N SER A 108 13.99 0.60 -5.40
CA SER A 108 13.05 -0.42 -4.99
C SER A 108 13.77 -1.50 -4.18
N ILE A 109 13.11 -1.97 -3.15
CA ILE A 109 13.59 -3.04 -2.27
C ILE A 109 12.52 -4.10 -2.22
N LYS A 110 12.92 -5.34 -2.50
CA LYS A 110 12.01 -6.46 -2.41
C LYS A 110 11.98 -6.97 -0.98
N LEU A 111 10.78 -7.09 -0.42
CA LEU A 111 10.55 -7.54 0.94
C LEU A 111 9.87 -8.90 0.89
N SER A 112 10.53 -9.92 1.43
CA SER A 112 9.93 -11.25 1.50
C SER A 112 9.06 -11.32 2.74
N ILE A 113 7.76 -11.58 2.53
CA ILE A 113 6.79 -11.67 3.59
C ILE A 113 6.20 -13.07 3.58
N LYS A 114 6.19 -13.69 4.76
CA LYS A 114 5.60 -15.02 4.92
C LYS A 114 4.09 -14.90 5.06
N LYS A 115 3.42 -16.01 5.37
CA LYS A 115 1.97 -16.09 5.49
C LYS A 115 1.37 -14.87 6.19
N ASN A 116 0.17 -14.47 5.77
CA ASN A 116 -0.56 -13.33 6.33
C ASN A 116 0.15 -12.00 6.10
N ALA A 117 0.56 -11.77 4.86
CA ALA A 117 1.26 -10.54 4.46
C ALA A 117 0.55 -9.29 4.93
N TYR A 118 -0.79 -9.25 4.86
CA TYR A 118 -1.56 -8.08 5.29
C TYR A 118 -1.43 -7.81 6.79
N ARG A 119 -0.99 -8.78 7.59
CA ARG A 119 -0.72 -8.57 9.01
C ARG A 119 0.68 -8.01 9.24
N GLU A 120 1.59 -8.24 8.32
CA GLU A 120 2.98 -7.83 8.44
C GLU A 120 3.26 -6.47 7.78
N VAL A 121 2.45 -6.09 6.81
CA VAL A 121 2.64 -4.83 6.08
C VAL A 121 2.69 -3.62 7.03
N PRO A 122 1.83 -3.50 8.05
CA PRO A 122 1.94 -2.36 8.97
C PRO A 122 3.29 -2.28 9.67
N ALA A 123 3.88 -3.41 10.03
CA ALA A 123 5.21 -3.42 10.64
C ALA A 123 6.30 -2.99 9.66
N LEU A 124 6.14 -3.33 8.37
CA LEU A 124 7.06 -2.87 7.33
C LEU A 124 6.98 -1.36 7.16
N VAL A 125 5.77 -0.83 7.11
CA VAL A 125 5.57 0.63 7.04
C VAL A 125 6.22 1.30 8.24
N GLY A 126 6.12 0.68 9.42
CA GLY A 126 6.73 1.21 10.63
C GLY A 126 8.24 1.33 10.56
N LYS A 127 8.89 0.62 9.66
CA LYS A 127 10.34 0.66 9.50
C LYS A 127 10.82 1.74 8.52
N LEU A 128 9.89 2.38 7.85
CA LEU A 128 10.22 3.46 6.92
C LEU A 128 10.52 4.75 7.66
#